data_e04a7b084b57df0f626500ddcbce1762
#
_entry.id   e04a7b084b57df0f626500ddcbce1762
#
_cell.length_a   1.000
_cell.length_b   1.000
_cell.length_c   1.000
_cell.angle_alpha   90.00
_cell.angle_beta   90.00
_cell.angle_gamma   90.00
#
_symmetry.space_group_name_H-M   'P 1'
#
loop_
_entity.id
_entity.type
_entity.pdbx_description
1 polymer ?
#
loop_
_entity_poly.entity_id
_entity_poly.type
_entity_poly.pdbx_seq_one_letter_code
_entity_poly.pdbx_strand_id
1 'polypeptide(L)'
;MSATQTLTLEEIELPTLNYGGGEQSSSQTRQGSKEELGLVGLVEPIEVRQVNVTAELPPMDKGFHAYAFLAGGFFVELLIWALPFTYGVFLNHYTTHHLFDGPEEFLLPLVGTLSSGIIYLTSVFVMPLLTRYPQHRQNMMRAGAVLCVAAMIGAAFSTRVWHLLLTQGILYSIGGTIVYFPMQMYVFEWFQERRGLANGLIFSGTGLGGVVLPFVVEKLLIAYGLRTTFIALAIGYALLLSAALPFVKGRLPPSSLIIPQQRSDWSFLRNPEFIVLFAGNFLQGLGNFVPGIWLPTFASDMNLSVTSGTLVVSLMNAAAVPGSIAIGFASDRYDLRIVMLTSMLGSSLSVLILWGLASNLVMLAAFALVYGFLAGGFSALWTKFASTLSQDNPQTVARLMSIFVAGRGVGNVLAAPISTGLLRSALVNGKHAYGLKNYGPLIIFTGVMLFTSTIGILYKSAGIFIRRA
;
A
#
# COMPACT_ATOMS: atom_id res chain seq x y z
N MET A 1 5.71 36.81 8.66
CA MET A 1 5.99 36.50 10.05
C MET A 1 6.44 35.06 10.08
N SER A 2 7.75 34.88 10.26
CA SER A 2 8.42 33.56 10.31
C SER A 2 8.24 33.01 11.72
N ALA A 3 7.53 31.90 11.87
CA ALA A 3 7.44 31.20 13.14
C ALA A 3 8.65 30.25 13.27
N THR A 4 9.63 30.68 14.04
CA THR A 4 10.76 29.88 14.45
C THR A 4 10.26 28.88 15.50
N GLN A 5 10.09 27.62 15.14
CA GLN A 5 9.89 26.54 16.13
C GLN A 5 11.25 26.15 16.69
N THR A 6 11.54 26.62 17.88
CA THR A 6 12.68 26.17 18.71
C THR A 6 12.24 24.87 19.40
N LEU A 7 12.87 23.75 19.05
CA LEU A 7 12.78 22.52 19.83
C LEU A 7 13.68 22.71 21.07
N THR A 8 13.09 23.01 22.21
CA THR A 8 13.73 22.88 23.52
C THR A 8 13.75 21.40 23.88
N LEU A 9 14.95 20.83 23.99
CA LEU A 9 15.13 19.55 24.68
C LEU A 9 14.94 19.82 26.16
N GLU A 10 13.84 19.34 26.75
CA GLU A 10 13.72 19.22 28.20
C GLU A 10 14.86 18.33 28.72
N GLU A 11 15.57 18.82 29.72
CA GLU A 11 16.55 18.06 30.48
C GLU A 11 15.88 16.79 31.03
N ILE A 12 16.36 15.63 30.59
CA ILE A 12 16.02 14.36 31.22
C ILE A 12 16.82 14.32 32.53
N GLU A 13 16.18 14.65 33.65
CA GLU A 13 16.70 14.32 34.97
C GLU A 13 16.88 12.80 35.08
N LEU A 14 18.14 12.38 35.16
CA LEU A 14 18.46 11.00 35.49
C LEU A 14 18.03 10.76 36.94
N PRO A 15 17.31 9.66 37.23
CA PRO A 15 16.95 9.33 38.60
C PRO A 15 18.23 9.07 39.40
N THR A 16 18.44 9.86 40.45
CA THR A 16 19.48 9.62 41.47
C THR A 16 19.21 8.28 42.13
N LEU A 17 20.13 7.35 41.96
CA LEU A 17 20.13 6.08 42.70
C LEU A 17 20.39 6.38 44.17
N ASN A 18 19.30 6.37 44.97
CA ASN A 18 19.35 6.48 46.41
C ASN A 18 19.69 5.10 46.99
N TYR A 19 20.95 4.90 47.36
CA TYR A 19 21.34 3.78 48.21
C TYR A 19 20.95 4.09 49.67
N GLY A 20 19.83 3.54 50.09
CA GLY A 20 19.43 3.51 51.50
C GLY A 20 20.25 2.48 52.25
N GLY A 21 20.86 2.92 53.33
CA GLY A 21 21.54 2.05 54.27
C GLY A 21 21.77 2.82 55.57
N GLY A 22 21.09 2.40 56.57
CA GLY A 22 20.74 2.98 57.83
C GLY A 22 21.84 3.33 58.84
N GLU A 23 21.39 4.11 59.76
CA GLU A 23 21.62 4.15 61.20
C GLU A 23 22.97 4.52 61.83
N GLN A 24 22.86 5.65 62.53
CA GLN A 24 23.28 5.93 63.88
C GLN A 24 24.75 6.20 64.24
N SER A 25 24.90 7.41 64.79
CA SER A 25 25.52 7.68 66.11
C SER A 25 26.99 8.05 66.16
N SER A 26 27.13 9.24 66.78
CA SER A 26 28.20 9.70 67.73
C SER A 26 29.50 10.25 67.11
N SER A 27 29.61 11.54 67.37
CA SER A 27 30.81 12.31 67.77
C SER A 27 32.09 11.52 68.04
N GLN A 28 33.16 11.93 67.41
CA GLN A 28 34.36 12.36 68.12
C GLN A 28 35.47 12.85 67.14
N THR A 29 35.95 13.99 67.46
CA THR A 29 37.16 14.66 67.00
C THR A 29 38.41 13.77 67.07
N ARG A 30 39.20 13.72 66.00
CA ARG A 30 40.66 13.66 66.12
C ARG A 30 41.37 14.09 64.81
N GLN A 31 42.23 15.04 64.97
CA GLN A 31 43.26 15.47 64.00
C GLN A 31 44.24 14.29 63.74
N GLY A 32 44.77 14.24 62.52
CA GLY A 32 46.00 13.54 62.24
C GLY A 32 46.26 13.24 60.78
N SER A 33 47.16 14.04 60.27
CA SER A 33 48.19 13.77 59.22
C SER A 33 47.82 13.30 57.84
N LYS A 34 48.34 14.08 56.91
CA LYS A 34 48.55 13.91 55.50
C LYS A 34 49.23 12.56 55.12
N GLU A 35 48.70 11.91 54.13
CA GLU A 35 49.54 11.29 53.09
C GLU A 35 48.84 11.37 51.74
N GLU A 36 49.47 12.06 50.83
CA GLU A 36 49.13 12.17 49.41
C GLU A 36 49.36 10.81 48.77
N LEU A 37 48.37 10.28 48.04
CA LEU A 37 48.65 9.47 46.88
C LEU A 37 47.86 10.02 45.71
N GLY A 38 48.57 10.72 44.86
CA GLY A 38 48.06 11.26 43.60
C GLY A 38 47.66 10.17 42.62
N LEU A 39 46.45 10.31 42.17
CA LEU A 39 45.98 9.81 40.87
C LEU A 39 44.73 10.65 40.48
N VAL A 40 45.00 11.96 40.27
CA VAL A 40 44.05 12.77 39.49
C VAL A 40 44.41 12.57 38.02
N GLY A 41 43.84 11.53 37.44
CA GLY A 41 43.71 11.45 36.01
C GLY A 41 42.81 12.59 35.54
N LEU A 42 43.42 13.55 34.86
CA LEU A 42 42.74 14.60 34.14
C LEU A 42 41.76 13.97 33.15
N VAL A 43 40.52 13.82 33.58
CA VAL A 43 39.41 13.69 32.62
C VAL A 43 39.18 15.10 32.13
N GLU A 44 39.82 15.46 30.99
CA GLU A 44 39.41 16.66 30.27
C GLU A 44 37.90 16.59 30.02
N PRO A 45 37.13 17.65 30.32
CA PRO A 45 35.76 17.69 29.98
C PRO A 45 35.67 17.51 28.46
N ILE A 46 35.02 16.41 28.03
CA ILE A 46 34.67 16.23 26.64
C ILE A 46 33.80 17.42 26.28
N GLU A 47 34.40 18.41 25.61
CA GLU A 47 33.66 19.48 24.96
C GLU A 47 32.71 18.82 23.97
N VAL A 48 31.47 18.56 24.39
CA VAL A 48 30.38 18.22 23.49
C VAL A 48 30.22 19.43 22.59
N ARG A 49 30.98 19.46 21.50
CA ARG A 49 30.81 20.42 20.44
C ARG A 49 29.38 20.30 19.94
N GLN A 50 28.52 21.12 20.51
CA GLN A 50 27.16 21.30 19.98
C GLN A 50 27.34 21.82 18.55
N VAL A 51 27.33 20.89 17.62
CA VAL A 51 27.19 21.22 16.20
C VAL A 51 25.76 21.74 16.06
N ASN A 52 25.58 23.03 16.28
CA ASN A 52 24.38 23.75 15.92
C ASN A 52 24.26 23.73 14.39
N VAL A 53 23.85 22.58 13.85
CA VAL A 53 23.37 22.49 12.47
C VAL A 53 21.94 23.03 12.51
N THR A 54 21.79 24.34 12.55
CA THR A 54 20.55 25.03 12.20
C THR A 54 20.36 24.94 10.69
N ALA A 55 20.26 23.72 10.15
CA ALA A 55 19.72 23.53 8.82
C ALA A 55 18.21 23.83 8.96
N GLU A 56 17.78 24.99 8.48
CA GLU A 56 16.37 25.31 8.37
C GLU A 56 15.69 24.20 7.56
N LEU A 57 14.91 23.36 8.23
CA LEU A 57 14.16 22.31 7.56
C LEU A 57 13.11 22.95 6.63
N PRO A 58 12.95 22.44 5.41
CA PRO A 58 11.92 22.94 4.52
C PRO A 58 10.53 22.90 5.19
N PRO A 59 9.63 23.85 4.91
CA PRO A 59 8.32 23.91 5.56
C PRO A 59 7.48 22.67 5.25
N MET A 60 6.66 22.22 6.22
CA MET A 60 5.66 21.17 6.01
C MET A 60 4.44 21.73 5.25
N ASP A 61 3.73 20.85 4.51
CA ASP A 61 2.51 21.16 3.76
C ASP A 61 2.64 22.28 2.71
N LYS A 62 3.84 22.84 2.50
CA LYS A 62 4.08 24.02 1.64
C LYS A 62 5.49 23.99 1.05
N GLY A 63 5.66 24.79 -0.02
CA GLY A 63 6.96 25.00 -0.64
C GLY A 63 7.30 24.01 -1.75
N PHE A 64 8.30 24.39 -2.56
CA PHE A 64 8.71 23.64 -3.77
C PHE A 64 9.08 22.19 -3.47
N HIS A 65 9.83 21.93 -2.41
CA HIS A 65 10.30 20.60 -2.07
C HIS A 65 9.15 19.63 -1.71
N ALA A 66 8.12 20.11 -0.99
CA ALA A 66 6.94 19.30 -0.67
C ALA A 66 6.14 18.93 -1.93
N TYR A 67 5.95 19.89 -2.84
CA TYR A 67 5.25 19.62 -4.10
C TYR A 67 6.08 18.79 -5.08
N ALA A 68 7.40 18.97 -5.11
CA ALA A 68 8.31 18.14 -5.89
C ALA A 68 8.29 16.68 -5.40
N PHE A 69 8.29 16.48 -4.07
CA PHE A 69 8.08 15.15 -3.47
C PHE A 69 6.71 14.57 -3.87
N LEU A 70 5.66 15.37 -3.80
CA LEU A 70 4.31 14.93 -4.16
C LEU A 70 4.22 14.48 -5.62
N ALA A 71 4.81 15.25 -6.53
CA ALA A 71 4.90 14.89 -7.95
C ALA A 71 5.72 13.62 -8.17
N GLY A 72 6.92 13.52 -7.55
CA GLY A 72 7.75 12.32 -7.61
C GLY A 72 7.04 11.09 -7.05
N GLY A 73 6.35 11.24 -5.91
CA GLY A 73 5.53 10.19 -5.29
C GLY A 73 4.39 9.72 -6.19
N PHE A 74 3.69 10.65 -6.84
CA PHE A 74 2.66 10.35 -7.83
C PHE A 74 3.18 9.50 -8.99
N PHE A 75 4.36 9.84 -9.55
CA PHE A 75 4.98 9.06 -10.62
C PHE A 75 5.47 7.68 -10.15
N VAL A 76 6.00 7.57 -8.95
CA VAL A 76 6.35 6.25 -8.35
C VAL A 76 5.11 5.39 -8.19
N GLU A 77 4.04 5.94 -7.63
CA GLU A 77 2.74 5.26 -7.47
C GLU A 77 2.21 4.79 -8.82
N LEU A 78 2.19 5.69 -9.82
CA LEU A 78 1.77 5.38 -11.18
C LEU A 78 2.54 4.20 -11.74
N LEU A 79 3.87 4.22 -11.69
CA LEU A 79 4.71 3.20 -12.30
C LEU A 79 4.60 1.85 -11.57
N ILE A 80 4.65 1.84 -10.24
CA ILE A 80 4.64 0.59 -9.48
C ILE A 80 3.30 -0.14 -9.60
N TRP A 81 2.18 0.59 -9.62
CA TRP A 81 0.84 -0.03 -9.65
C TRP A 81 0.25 -0.20 -11.04
N ALA A 82 0.76 0.52 -12.06
CA ALA A 82 0.20 0.42 -13.42
C ALA A 82 0.28 -1.02 -13.97
N LEU A 83 1.39 -1.74 -13.77
CA LEU A 83 1.56 -3.10 -14.28
C LEU A 83 0.57 -4.09 -13.64
N PRO A 84 0.42 -4.18 -12.30
CA PRO A 84 -0.61 -4.99 -11.66
C PRO A 84 -2.04 -4.66 -12.12
N PHE A 85 -2.36 -3.38 -12.27
CA PHE A 85 -3.70 -2.95 -12.71
C PHE A 85 -3.98 -3.17 -14.20
N THR A 86 -2.92 -3.38 -15.01
CA THR A 86 -3.03 -3.73 -16.43
C THR A 86 -3.06 -5.25 -16.65
N TYR A 87 -2.87 -6.04 -15.59
CA TYR A 87 -2.68 -7.49 -15.74
C TYR A 87 -3.84 -8.19 -16.47
N GLY A 88 -5.06 -7.73 -16.33
CA GLY A 88 -6.21 -8.28 -17.04
C GLY A 88 -6.04 -8.28 -18.57
N VAL A 89 -5.35 -7.28 -19.14
CA VAL A 89 -5.03 -7.22 -20.57
C VAL A 89 -4.03 -8.29 -20.95
N PHE A 90 -2.99 -8.51 -20.12
CA PHE A 90 -2.03 -9.59 -20.31
C PHE A 90 -2.71 -10.96 -20.20
N LEU A 91 -3.54 -11.17 -19.20
CA LEU A 91 -4.28 -12.42 -18.99
C LEU A 91 -5.15 -12.75 -20.22
N ASN A 92 -5.93 -11.77 -20.70
CA ASN A 92 -6.74 -11.94 -21.90
C ASN A 92 -5.90 -12.30 -23.13
N HIS A 93 -4.73 -11.66 -23.30
CA HIS A 93 -3.80 -12.00 -24.40
C HIS A 93 -3.24 -13.41 -24.27
N TYR A 94 -2.83 -13.84 -23.05
CA TYR A 94 -2.29 -15.17 -22.81
C TYR A 94 -3.31 -16.28 -23.11
N THR A 95 -4.55 -16.09 -22.67
CA THR A 95 -5.63 -17.07 -22.84
C THR A 95 -6.16 -17.10 -24.27
N THR A 96 -6.33 -15.95 -24.92
CA THR A 96 -6.85 -15.88 -26.31
C THR A 96 -5.87 -16.45 -27.34
N HIS A 97 -4.56 -16.25 -27.12
CA HIS A 97 -3.52 -16.73 -28.07
C HIS A 97 -2.90 -18.06 -27.64
N HIS A 98 -3.40 -18.70 -26.58
CA HIS A 98 -2.90 -19.98 -26.10
C HIS A 98 -1.38 -20.04 -25.93
N LEU A 99 -0.79 -18.95 -25.38
CA LEU A 99 0.68 -18.81 -25.30
C LEU A 99 1.31 -19.75 -24.26
N PHE A 100 0.55 -20.21 -23.29
CA PHE A 100 0.99 -21.04 -22.18
C PHE A 100 0.04 -22.22 -21.96
N ASP A 101 -0.31 -22.91 -23.05
CA ASP A 101 -1.18 -24.10 -23.01
C ASP A 101 -0.59 -25.21 -22.14
N GLY A 102 -1.44 -25.78 -21.28
CA GLY A 102 -1.05 -26.90 -20.44
C GLY A 102 -1.78 -26.94 -19.11
N PRO A 103 -1.41 -27.91 -18.26
CA PRO A 103 -2.05 -28.07 -16.94
C PRO A 103 -1.83 -26.89 -16.00
N GLU A 104 -0.84 -26.03 -16.29
CA GLU A 104 -0.47 -24.87 -15.48
C GLU A 104 -1.24 -23.58 -15.87
N GLU A 105 -2.03 -23.57 -16.95
CA GLU A 105 -2.78 -22.38 -17.42
C GLU A 105 -3.67 -21.78 -16.34
N PHE A 106 -4.24 -22.61 -15.45
CA PHE A 106 -5.08 -22.16 -14.35
C PHE A 106 -4.34 -21.26 -13.34
N LEU A 107 -3.01 -21.23 -13.37
CA LEU A 107 -2.17 -20.37 -12.52
C LEU A 107 -1.96 -18.97 -13.12
N LEU A 108 -2.32 -18.72 -14.38
CA LEU A 108 -2.15 -17.40 -14.99
C LEU A 108 -2.79 -16.26 -14.19
N PRO A 109 -4.05 -16.37 -13.71
CA PRO A 109 -4.64 -15.31 -12.88
C PRO A 109 -3.87 -15.04 -11.59
N LEU A 110 -3.16 -16.04 -11.06
CA LEU A 110 -2.34 -15.90 -9.85
C LEU A 110 -1.14 -14.97 -10.08
N VAL A 111 -0.58 -14.90 -11.29
CA VAL A 111 0.50 -13.94 -11.62
C VAL A 111 0.06 -12.52 -11.31
N GLY A 112 -1.15 -12.12 -11.72
CA GLY A 112 -1.69 -10.79 -11.48
C GLY A 112 -1.95 -10.48 -10.00
N THR A 113 -2.52 -11.44 -9.26
CA THR A 113 -2.77 -11.24 -7.84
C THR A 113 -1.49 -11.30 -7.00
N LEU A 114 -0.49 -12.09 -7.41
CA LEU A 114 0.83 -12.07 -6.80
C LEU A 114 1.53 -10.74 -7.05
N SER A 115 1.42 -10.16 -8.26
CA SER A 115 2.07 -8.89 -8.59
C SER A 115 1.64 -7.72 -7.71
N SER A 116 0.40 -7.72 -7.23
CA SER A 116 -0.11 -6.71 -6.27
C SER A 116 -0.11 -7.22 -4.82
N GLY A 117 -0.45 -8.49 -4.60
CA GLY A 117 -0.58 -9.07 -3.28
C GLY A 117 0.75 -9.16 -2.52
N ILE A 118 1.84 -9.51 -3.20
CA ILE A 118 3.17 -9.56 -2.58
C ILE A 118 3.66 -8.16 -2.21
N ILE A 119 3.35 -7.11 -2.99
CA ILE A 119 3.66 -5.73 -2.59
C ILE A 119 3.05 -5.45 -1.22
N TYR A 120 1.82 -5.84 -1.00
CA TYR A 120 1.15 -5.65 0.28
C TYR A 120 1.70 -6.57 1.38
N LEU A 121 1.90 -7.86 1.11
CA LEU A 121 2.36 -8.84 2.11
C LEU A 121 3.76 -8.54 2.64
N THR A 122 4.67 -8.12 1.77
CA THR A 122 6.06 -7.81 2.16
C THR A 122 6.20 -6.54 2.99
N SER A 123 5.13 -5.73 3.11
CA SER A 123 5.09 -4.54 3.97
C SER A 123 5.50 -4.82 5.42
N VAL A 124 5.07 -5.97 5.98
CA VAL A 124 5.37 -6.36 7.36
C VAL A 124 6.88 -6.55 7.60
N PHE A 125 7.61 -6.96 6.58
CA PHE A 125 9.07 -7.16 6.65
C PHE A 125 9.84 -5.90 6.28
N VAL A 126 9.39 -5.17 5.27
CA VAL A 126 10.09 -4.01 4.74
C VAL A 126 9.93 -2.79 5.65
N MET A 127 8.76 -2.54 6.24
CA MET A 127 8.53 -1.38 7.10
C MET A 127 9.45 -1.34 8.34
N PRO A 128 9.64 -2.44 9.11
CA PRO A 128 10.61 -2.44 10.20
C PRO A 128 12.05 -2.20 9.73
N LEU A 129 12.42 -2.73 8.55
CA LEU A 129 13.75 -2.52 7.97
C LEU A 129 13.99 -1.05 7.63
N LEU A 130 13.00 -0.38 7.04
CA LEU A 130 13.05 1.03 6.68
C LEU A 130 13.09 1.96 7.91
N THR A 131 12.45 1.58 9.01
CA THR A 131 12.50 2.32 10.27
C THR A 131 13.85 2.15 10.96
N ARG A 132 14.43 0.95 10.88
CA ARG A 132 15.73 0.65 11.50
C ARG A 132 16.91 1.30 10.77
N TYR A 133 16.83 1.41 9.43
CA TYR A 133 17.92 1.90 8.58
C TYR A 133 17.48 3.09 7.71
N PRO A 134 17.10 4.23 8.31
CA PRO A 134 16.56 5.37 7.57
C PRO A 134 17.57 5.96 6.57
N GLN A 135 18.88 5.87 6.84
CA GLN A 135 19.94 6.34 5.98
C GLN A 135 20.04 5.59 4.64
N HIS A 136 19.53 4.36 4.56
CA HIS A 136 19.61 3.52 3.35
C HIS A 136 18.36 3.57 2.47
N ARG A 137 17.27 4.24 2.89
CA ARG A 137 15.98 4.28 2.17
C ARG A 137 16.13 4.64 0.70
N GLN A 138 16.92 5.66 0.37
CA GLN A 138 17.16 6.08 -1.02
C GLN A 138 17.89 5.01 -1.86
N ASN A 139 18.91 4.36 -1.29
CA ASN A 139 19.63 3.30 -1.99
C ASN A 139 18.78 2.05 -2.15
N MET A 140 17.92 1.75 -1.17
CA MET A 140 16.92 0.68 -1.27
C MET A 140 15.95 0.96 -2.41
N MET A 141 15.44 2.20 -2.56
CA MET A 141 14.55 2.56 -3.68
C MET A 141 15.23 2.38 -5.04
N ARG A 142 16.51 2.77 -5.16
CA ARG A 142 17.27 2.55 -6.40
C ARG A 142 17.46 1.06 -6.71
N ALA A 143 17.80 0.25 -5.70
CA ALA A 143 17.92 -1.21 -5.85
C ALA A 143 16.58 -1.85 -6.24
N GLY A 144 15.48 -1.42 -5.63
CA GLY A 144 14.13 -1.88 -5.98
C GLY A 144 13.74 -1.54 -7.41
N ALA A 145 14.09 -0.33 -7.90
CA ALA A 145 13.86 0.06 -9.29
C ALA A 145 14.63 -0.84 -10.28
N VAL A 146 15.90 -1.12 -10.00
CA VAL A 146 16.69 -2.07 -10.80
C VAL A 146 16.04 -3.45 -10.80
N LEU A 147 15.54 -3.90 -9.65
CA LEU A 147 14.88 -5.21 -9.53
C LEU A 147 13.57 -5.27 -10.34
N CYS A 148 12.77 -4.21 -10.37
CA CYS A 148 11.56 -4.13 -11.20
C CYS A 148 11.90 -4.23 -12.69
N VAL A 149 12.94 -3.54 -13.15
CA VAL A 149 13.41 -3.57 -14.53
C VAL A 149 13.92 -4.97 -14.90
N ALA A 150 14.75 -5.58 -14.03
CA ALA A 150 15.25 -6.94 -14.22
C ALA A 150 14.12 -7.98 -14.28
N ALA A 151 13.07 -7.80 -13.44
CA ALA A 151 11.89 -8.64 -13.46
C ALA A 151 11.14 -8.59 -14.81
N MET A 152 10.96 -7.39 -15.38
CA MET A 152 10.34 -7.22 -16.69
C MET A 152 11.18 -7.83 -17.81
N ILE A 153 12.51 -7.66 -17.74
CA ILE A 153 13.41 -8.32 -18.70
C ILE A 153 13.29 -9.85 -18.56
N GLY A 154 13.26 -10.40 -17.35
CA GLY A 154 13.03 -11.82 -17.11
C GLY A 154 11.70 -12.31 -17.68
N ALA A 155 10.62 -11.52 -17.51
CA ALA A 155 9.31 -11.83 -18.07
C ALA A 155 9.30 -11.87 -19.60
N ALA A 156 10.13 -11.06 -20.27
CA ALA A 156 10.27 -11.06 -21.72
C ALA A 156 10.78 -12.40 -22.31
N PHE A 157 11.47 -13.20 -21.50
CA PHE A 157 12.01 -14.50 -21.89
C PHE A 157 11.23 -15.68 -21.29
N SER A 158 10.05 -15.43 -20.73
CA SER A 158 9.21 -16.47 -20.13
C SER A 158 8.63 -17.38 -21.20
N THR A 159 8.81 -18.71 -20.99
CA THR A 159 8.30 -19.77 -21.86
C THR A 159 7.31 -20.70 -21.14
N ARG A 160 7.17 -20.57 -19.81
CA ARG A 160 6.26 -21.35 -18.97
C ARG A 160 5.59 -20.43 -17.96
N VAL A 161 4.43 -20.83 -17.43
CA VAL A 161 3.66 -20.05 -16.45
C VAL A 161 4.49 -19.75 -15.21
N TRP A 162 5.27 -20.70 -14.69
CA TRP A 162 6.08 -20.47 -13.48
C TRP A 162 7.19 -19.42 -13.69
N HIS A 163 7.70 -19.21 -14.93
CA HIS A 163 8.60 -18.09 -15.22
C HIS A 163 7.91 -16.74 -14.98
N LEU A 164 6.65 -16.60 -15.43
CA LEU A 164 5.85 -15.41 -15.20
C LEU A 164 5.52 -15.21 -13.70
N LEU A 165 5.20 -16.31 -12.98
CA LEU A 165 4.98 -16.25 -11.53
C LEU A 165 6.20 -15.70 -10.81
N LEU A 166 7.41 -16.16 -11.16
CA LEU A 166 8.64 -15.70 -10.53
C LEU A 166 9.01 -14.28 -10.94
N THR A 167 8.92 -13.94 -12.22
CA THR A 167 9.38 -12.66 -12.76
C THR A 167 8.32 -11.57 -12.57
N GLN A 168 7.20 -11.68 -13.28
CA GLN A 168 6.12 -10.67 -13.25
C GLN A 168 5.35 -10.67 -11.93
N GLY A 169 5.19 -11.85 -11.29
CA GLY A 169 4.50 -11.99 -10.00
C GLY A 169 5.39 -11.59 -8.82
N ILE A 170 6.43 -12.37 -8.52
CA ILE A 170 7.19 -12.27 -7.27
C ILE A 170 8.29 -11.22 -7.35
N LEU A 171 9.20 -11.31 -8.34
CA LEU A 171 10.39 -10.47 -8.41
C LEU A 171 10.03 -8.99 -8.60
N TYR A 172 9.07 -8.73 -9.52
CA TYR A 172 8.53 -7.37 -9.73
C TYR A 172 7.93 -6.80 -8.44
N SER A 173 7.17 -7.60 -7.71
CA SER A 173 6.50 -7.15 -6.49
C SER A 173 7.48 -6.83 -5.36
N ILE A 174 8.53 -7.64 -5.20
CA ILE A 174 9.59 -7.35 -4.22
C ILE A 174 10.28 -6.03 -4.56
N GLY A 175 10.65 -5.84 -5.84
CA GLY A 175 11.21 -4.57 -6.31
C GLY A 175 10.27 -3.39 -6.06
N GLY A 176 9.00 -3.56 -6.41
CA GLY A 176 7.95 -2.57 -6.20
C GLY A 176 7.77 -2.19 -4.74
N THR A 177 7.77 -3.18 -3.83
CA THR A 177 7.69 -2.94 -2.38
C THR A 177 8.84 -2.07 -1.88
N ILE A 178 10.07 -2.37 -2.31
CA ILE A 178 11.27 -1.65 -1.88
C ILE A 178 11.30 -0.21 -2.40
N VAL A 179 10.65 0.06 -3.53
CA VAL A 179 10.47 1.43 -4.06
C VAL A 179 9.32 2.15 -3.35
N TYR A 180 8.20 1.48 -3.17
CA TYR A 180 6.93 2.04 -2.74
C TYR A 180 6.90 2.48 -1.28
N PHE A 181 7.31 1.61 -0.34
CA PHE A 181 7.14 1.89 1.09
C PHE A 181 8.01 3.04 1.62
N PRO A 182 9.27 3.24 1.20
CA PRO A 182 10.01 4.45 1.60
C PRO A 182 9.31 5.74 1.17
N MET A 183 8.74 5.76 -0.04
CA MET A 183 7.96 6.90 -0.54
C MET A 183 6.75 7.16 0.36
N GLN A 184 6.00 6.12 0.73
CA GLN A 184 4.85 6.26 1.64
C GLN A 184 5.25 6.76 3.03
N MET A 185 6.41 6.37 3.56
CA MET A 185 6.92 6.90 4.84
C MET A 185 7.25 8.38 4.75
N TYR A 186 7.81 8.84 3.63
CA TYR A 186 8.14 10.25 3.45
C TYR A 186 6.90 11.17 3.39
N VAL A 187 5.72 10.66 3.04
CA VAL A 187 4.46 11.44 3.12
C VAL A 187 4.24 11.97 4.53
N PHE A 188 4.52 11.17 5.57
CA PHE A 188 4.37 11.58 6.97
C PHE A 188 5.38 12.64 7.40
N GLU A 189 6.53 12.74 6.71
CA GLU A 189 7.54 13.76 6.98
C GLU A 189 7.20 15.09 6.30
N TRP A 190 6.56 15.07 5.13
CA TRP A 190 6.25 16.27 4.34
C TRP A 190 4.87 16.86 4.61
N PHE A 191 3.88 16.03 4.98
CA PHE A 191 2.48 16.46 5.13
C PHE A 191 1.93 16.09 6.50
N GLN A 192 1.33 17.08 7.19
CA GLN A 192 0.70 16.93 8.48
C GLN A 192 -0.79 17.29 8.44
N GLU A 193 -1.12 18.53 8.04
CA GLU A 193 -2.50 19.02 7.98
C GLU A 193 -3.26 18.47 6.77
N ARG A 194 -2.57 18.32 5.63
CA ARG A 194 -3.15 17.91 4.34
C ARG A 194 -2.75 16.49 3.94
N ARG A 195 -2.51 15.62 4.91
CA ARG A 195 -2.01 14.26 4.67
C ARG A 195 -2.96 13.41 3.85
N GLY A 196 -4.27 13.48 4.11
CA GLY A 196 -5.30 12.76 3.37
C GLY A 196 -5.33 13.18 1.90
N LEU A 197 -5.31 14.48 1.64
CA LEU A 197 -5.26 15.03 0.28
C LEU A 197 -3.96 14.63 -0.44
N ALA A 198 -2.80 14.71 0.23
CA ALA A 198 -1.51 14.33 -0.33
C ALA A 198 -1.48 12.84 -0.72
N ASN A 199 -1.98 11.96 0.16
CA ASN A 199 -2.12 10.54 -0.16
C ASN A 199 -3.12 10.30 -1.30
N GLY A 200 -4.26 10.99 -1.31
CA GLY A 200 -5.24 10.89 -2.39
C GLY A 200 -4.66 11.26 -3.75
N LEU A 201 -3.85 12.34 -3.80
CA LEU A 201 -3.14 12.76 -5.00
C LEU A 201 -2.08 11.74 -5.44
N ILE A 202 -1.31 11.18 -4.52
CA ILE A 202 -0.33 10.11 -4.82
C ILE A 202 -1.07 8.89 -5.36
N PHE A 203 -2.10 8.38 -4.67
CA PHE A 203 -2.86 7.21 -5.09
C PHE A 203 -3.62 7.41 -6.41
N SER A 204 -3.93 8.66 -6.78
CA SER A 204 -4.50 8.94 -8.11
C SER A 204 -3.54 8.57 -9.25
N GLY A 205 -2.23 8.48 -8.97
CA GLY A 205 -1.22 7.95 -9.90
C GLY A 205 -1.50 6.51 -10.32
N THR A 206 -1.94 5.64 -9.40
CA THR A 206 -2.38 4.27 -9.71
C THR A 206 -3.49 4.28 -10.77
N GLY A 207 -4.52 5.13 -10.57
CA GLY A 207 -5.63 5.25 -11.51
C GLY A 207 -5.18 5.71 -12.89
N LEU A 208 -4.34 6.76 -12.96
CA LEU A 208 -3.81 7.25 -14.23
C LEU A 208 -2.94 6.22 -14.95
N GLY A 209 -2.08 5.50 -14.20
CA GLY A 209 -1.28 4.40 -14.75
C GLY A 209 -2.15 3.28 -15.32
N GLY A 210 -3.22 2.93 -14.60
CA GLY A 210 -4.21 1.95 -15.02
C GLY A 210 -5.12 2.42 -16.17
N VAL A 211 -5.14 3.72 -16.51
CA VAL A 211 -5.80 4.24 -17.73
C VAL A 211 -4.87 4.12 -18.92
N VAL A 212 -3.64 4.59 -18.81
CA VAL A 212 -2.72 4.73 -19.93
C VAL A 212 -2.08 3.41 -20.32
N LEU A 213 -1.58 2.67 -19.33
CA LEU A 213 -0.77 1.47 -19.58
C LEU A 213 -1.53 0.34 -20.28
N PRO A 214 -2.83 0.05 -20.01
CA PRO A 214 -3.57 -0.98 -20.73
C PRO A 214 -3.58 -0.78 -22.25
N PHE A 215 -3.81 0.45 -22.74
CA PHE A 215 -3.80 0.74 -24.16
C PHE A 215 -2.40 0.65 -24.79
N VAL A 216 -1.37 1.09 -24.05
CA VAL A 216 0.03 0.95 -24.50
C VAL A 216 0.38 -0.53 -24.62
N VAL A 217 0.05 -1.32 -23.60
CA VAL A 217 0.32 -2.78 -23.57
C VAL A 217 -0.45 -3.50 -24.67
N GLU A 218 -1.76 -3.23 -24.85
CA GLU A 218 -2.58 -3.84 -25.89
C GLU A 218 -1.95 -3.60 -27.27
N LYS A 219 -1.64 -2.33 -27.58
CA LYS A 219 -1.01 -2.00 -28.89
C LYS A 219 0.34 -2.67 -29.08
N LEU A 220 1.18 -2.70 -28.06
CA LEU A 220 2.49 -3.35 -28.11
C LEU A 220 2.36 -4.87 -28.28
N LEU A 221 1.43 -5.51 -27.55
CA LEU A 221 1.19 -6.95 -27.65
C LEU A 221 0.71 -7.34 -29.05
N ILE A 222 -0.24 -6.58 -29.63
CA ILE A 222 -0.77 -6.84 -30.96
C ILE A 222 0.30 -6.61 -32.04
N ALA A 223 1.08 -5.53 -31.94
CA ALA A 223 2.02 -5.14 -32.99
C ALA A 223 3.34 -5.90 -32.92
N TYR A 224 3.85 -6.22 -31.73
CA TYR A 224 5.23 -6.69 -31.53
C TYR A 224 5.34 -7.95 -30.68
N GLY A 225 4.25 -8.45 -30.13
CA GLY A 225 4.19 -9.63 -29.28
C GLY A 225 4.77 -9.42 -27.87
N LEU A 226 4.73 -10.51 -27.08
CA LEU A 226 5.00 -10.49 -25.63
C LEU A 226 6.41 -10.02 -25.28
N ARG A 227 7.42 -10.58 -25.93
CA ARG A 227 8.85 -10.31 -25.62
C ARG A 227 9.19 -8.83 -25.79
N THR A 228 8.84 -8.27 -26.96
CA THR A 228 9.13 -6.87 -27.27
C THR A 228 8.37 -5.91 -26.35
N THR A 229 7.13 -6.26 -25.99
CA THR A 229 6.31 -5.50 -25.04
C THR A 229 7.00 -5.39 -23.68
N PHE A 230 7.48 -6.50 -23.10
CA PHE A 230 8.16 -6.44 -21.81
C PHE A 230 9.49 -5.70 -21.85
N ILE A 231 10.26 -5.84 -22.95
CA ILE A 231 11.51 -5.07 -23.13
C ILE A 231 11.21 -3.57 -23.23
N ALA A 232 10.21 -3.16 -24.00
CA ALA A 232 9.79 -1.76 -24.12
C ALA A 232 9.34 -1.19 -22.76
N LEU A 233 8.55 -1.96 -22.01
CA LEU A 233 8.14 -1.59 -20.65
C LEU A 233 9.35 -1.45 -19.73
N ALA A 234 10.30 -2.39 -19.75
CA ALA A 234 11.50 -2.35 -18.93
C ALA A 234 12.31 -1.06 -19.18
N ILE A 235 12.50 -0.68 -20.45
CA ILE A 235 13.18 0.57 -20.83
C ILE A 235 12.39 1.79 -20.33
N GLY A 236 11.08 1.85 -20.56
CA GLY A 236 10.21 2.93 -20.12
C GLY A 236 10.24 3.12 -18.59
N TYR A 237 10.15 2.02 -17.83
CA TYR A 237 10.23 2.05 -16.37
C TYR A 237 11.61 2.49 -15.88
N ALA A 238 12.69 2.02 -16.51
CA ALA A 238 14.05 2.44 -16.15
C ALA A 238 14.22 3.96 -16.31
N LEU A 239 13.76 4.53 -17.42
CA LEU A 239 13.84 5.98 -17.68
C LEU A 239 12.97 6.79 -16.72
N LEU A 240 11.70 6.41 -16.55
CA LEU A 240 10.75 7.17 -15.73
C LEU A 240 11.06 7.07 -14.23
N LEU A 241 11.45 5.89 -13.71
CA LEU A 241 11.87 5.76 -12.32
C LEU A 241 13.16 6.53 -12.05
N SER A 242 14.14 6.50 -12.98
CA SER A 242 15.37 7.28 -12.85
C SER A 242 15.10 8.79 -12.79
N ALA A 243 14.08 9.27 -13.50
CA ALA A 243 13.67 10.67 -13.46
C ALA A 243 12.89 11.03 -12.19
N ALA A 244 12.03 10.12 -11.68
CA ALA A 244 11.16 10.40 -10.53
C ALA A 244 11.90 10.28 -9.18
N LEU A 245 12.75 9.25 -8.99
CA LEU A 245 13.40 8.94 -7.71
C LEU A 245 14.22 10.08 -7.09
N PRO A 246 14.91 10.96 -7.84
CA PRO A 246 15.63 12.10 -7.27
C PRO A 246 14.75 13.09 -6.50
N PHE A 247 13.45 13.17 -6.84
CA PHE A 247 12.49 14.04 -6.16
C PHE A 247 11.85 13.39 -4.92
N VAL A 248 11.91 12.05 -4.81
CA VAL A 248 11.34 11.31 -3.68
C VAL A 248 12.37 11.20 -2.56
N LYS A 249 12.47 12.25 -1.74
CA LYS A 249 13.41 12.35 -0.61
C LYS A 249 12.67 12.63 0.68
N GLY A 250 13.22 12.14 1.81
CA GLY A 250 12.74 12.51 3.13
C GLY A 250 13.01 13.98 3.44
N ARG A 251 12.16 14.58 4.27
CA ARG A 251 12.32 15.94 4.78
C ARG A 251 13.31 15.98 5.95
N LEU A 252 13.29 14.95 6.77
CA LEU A 252 14.08 14.86 7.99
C LEU A 252 15.46 14.25 7.71
N PRO A 253 16.54 14.76 8.33
CA PRO A 253 17.85 14.14 8.23
C PRO A 253 17.82 12.73 8.86
N PRO A 254 18.53 11.75 8.29
CA PRO A 254 18.49 10.36 8.78
C PRO A 254 18.86 10.21 10.26
N SER A 255 19.74 11.06 10.77
CA SER A 255 20.18 11.08 12.18
C SER A 255 19.04 11.39 13.15
N SER A 256 18.06 12.21 12.76
CA SER A 256 16.91 12.55 13.61
C SER A 256 15.85 11.45 13.65
N LEU A 257 15.95 10.44 12.79
CA LEU A 257 15.00 9.34 12.68
C LEU A 257 15.42 8.09 13.47
N ILE A 258 16.62 8.10 14.08
CA ILE A 258 17.10 7.00 14.91
C ILE A 258 16.44 7.12 16.28
N ILE A 259 15.26 6.54 16.41
CA ILE A 259 14.52 6.48 17.67
C ILE A 259 14.95 5.21 18.41
N PRO A 260 15.28 5.25 19.72
CA PRO A 260 15.52 4.06 20.51
C PRO A 260 14.39 3.06 20.33
N GLN A 261 14.72 1.81 20.06
CA GLN A 261 13.74 0.78 19.79
C GLN A 261 13.00 0.43 21.09
N GLN A 262 11.89 1.11 21.36
CA GLN A 262 10.96 0.73 22.42
C GLN A 262 10.46 -0.69 22.17
N ARG A 263 10.30 -1.50 23.24
CA ARG A 263 9.73 -2.85 23.14
C ARG A 263 8.43 -2.79 22.34
N SER A 264 8.34 -3.68 21.35
CA SER A 264 7.17 -3.74 20.48
C SER A 264 5.94 -4.12 21.30
N ASP A 265 5.05 -3.17 21.51
CA ASP A 265 3.73 -3.46 22.08
C ASP A 265 2.83 -4.03 20.97
N TRP A 266 2.35 -5.26 21.16
CA TRP A 266 1.43 -5.98 20.29
C TRP A 266 0.03 -6.09 20.90
N SER A 267 -0.23 -5.37 22.00
CA SER A 267 -1.51 -5.41 22.72
C SER A 267 -2.69 -5.01 21.82
N PHE A 268 -2.46 -4.15 20.83
CA PHE A 268 -3.50 -3.74 19.88
C PHE A 268 -4.09 -4.90 19.07
N LEU A 269 -3.38 -6.03 18.89
CA LEU A 269 -3.93 -7.21 18.20
C LEU A 269 -5.12 -7.83 18.93
N ARG A 270 -5.23 -7.60 20.25
CA ARG A 270 -6.36 -8.04 21.07
C ARG A 270 -7.46 -6.98 21.14
N ASN A 271 -7.25 -5.79 20.58
CA ASN A 271 -8.26 -4.75 20.56
C ASN A 271 -9.39 -5.15 19.60
N PRO A 272 -10.64 -5.25 20.06
CA PRO A 272 -11.78 -5.61 19.22
C PRO A 272 -12.02 -4.63 18.08
N GLU A 273 -11.69 -3.35 18.27
CA GLU A 273 -11.77 -2.35 17.21
C GLU A 273 -10.81 -2.69 16.06
N PHE A 274 -9.59 -3.13 16.41
CA PHE A 274 -8.61 -3.60 15.42
C PHE A 274 -9.11 -4.83 14.68
N ILE A 275 -9.62 -5.85 15.41
CA ILE A 275 -10.08 -7.12 14.81
C ILE A 275 -11.19 -6.85 13.79
N VAL A 276 -12.16 -6.00 14.13
CA VAL A 276 -13.30 -5.70 13.26
C VAL A 276 -12.86 -4.90 12.02
N LEU A 277 -12.00 -3.90 12.18
CA LEU A 277 -11.45 -3.14 11.06
C LEU A 277 -10.58 -4.01 10.15
N PHE A 278 -9.77 -4.90 10.75
CA PHE A 278 -8.92 -5.83 10.01
C PHE A 278 -9.75 -6.83 9.22
N ALA A 279 -10.80 -7.41 9.82
CA ALA A 279 -11.72 -8.32 9.15
C ALA A 279 -12.40 -7.63 7.95
N GLY A 280 -12.91 -6.41 8.14
CA GLY A 280 -13.51 -5.65 7.04
C GLY A 280 -12.51 -5.38 5.91
N ASN A 281 -11.28 -4.99 6.23
CA ASN A 281 -10.21 -4.76 5.26
C ASN A 281 -9.79 -6.04 4.51
N PHE A 282 -9.71 -7.17 5.21
CA PHE A 282 -9.39 -8.47 4.60
C PHE A 282 -10.47 -8.93 3.63
N LEU A 283 -11.75 -8.87 4.04
CA LEU A 283 -12.90 -9.23 3.20
C LEU A 283 -12.99 -8.32 1.96
N GLN A 284 -12.73 -7.03 2.13
CA GLN A 284 -12.64 -6.09 1.02
C GLN A 284 -11.52 -6.48 0.05
N GLY A 285 -10.37 -6.94 0.56
CA GLY A 285 -9.25 -7.43 -0.24
C GLY A 285 -9.60 -8.64 -1.11
N LEU A 286 -10.43 -9.57 -0.60
CA LEU A 286 -10.89 -10.76 -1.34
C LEU A 286 -11.74 -10.40 -2.58
N GLY A 287 -12.54 -9.34 -2.51
CA GLY A 287 -13.42 -8.94 -3.62
C GLY A 287 -12.81 -7.89 -4.55
N ASN A 288 -11.96 -7.02 -4.04
CA ASN A 288 -11.60 -5.77 -4.71
C ASN A 288 -10.89 -5.92 -6.06
N PHE A 289 -10.00 -6.90 -6.19
CA PHE A 289 -9.18 -7.05 -7.39
C PHE A 289 -9.80 -7.96 -8.46
N VAL A 290 -10.85 -8.70 -8.11
CA VAL A 290 -11.53 -9.63 -9.01
C VAL A 290 -12.03 -8.97 -10.31
N PRO A 291 -12.73 -7.81 -10.28
CA PRO A 291 -13.14 -7.15 -11.50
C PRO A 291 -11.99 -6.77 -12.41
N GLY A 292 -10.91 -6.18 -11.88
CA GLY A 292 -9.75 -5.77 -12.67
C GLY A 292 -9.06 -6.92 -13.43
N ILE A 293 -9.15 -8.14 -12.90
CA ILE A 293 -8.56 -9.33 -13.52
C ILE A 293 -9.47 -9.89 -14.60
N TRP A 294 -10.78 -9.99 -14.34
CA TRP A 294 -11.71 -10.76 -15.16
C TRP A 294 -12.54 -9.93 -16.13
N LEU A 295 -12.60 -8.59 -16.01
CA LEU A 295 -13.38 -7.73 -16.91
C LEU A 295 -12.97 -7.83 -18.38
N PRO A 296 -11.68 -7.87 -18.76
CA PRO A 296 -11.30 -8.03 -20.17
C PRO A 296 -11.76 -9.37 -20.74
N THR A 297 -11.58 -10.45 -19.99
CA THR A 297 -12.02 -11.80 -20.39
C THR A 297 -13.56 -11.87 -20.45
N PHE A 298 -14.26 -11.28 -19.47
CA PHE A 298 -15.71 -11.18 -19.49
C PHE A 298 -16.23 -10.43 -20.74
N ALA A 299 -15.59 -9.30 -21.10
CA ALA A 299 -15.94 -8.56 -22.31
C ALA A 299 -15.71 -9.39 -23.59
N SER A 300 -14.61 -10.15 -23.66
CA SER A 300 -14.34 -11.06 -24.76
C SER A 300 -15.38 -12.19 -24.85
N ASP A 301 -15.81 -12.73 -23.72
CA ASP A 301 -16.86 -13.74 -23.61
C ASP A 301 -18.26 -13.20 -23.99
N MET A 302 -18.48 -11.88 -23.90
CA MET A 302 -19.65 -11.19 -24.44
C MET A 302 -19.57 -10.99 -25.98
N ASN A 303 -18.55 -11.50 -26.67
CA ASN A 303 -18.23 -11.25 -28.07
C ASN A 303 -17.98 -9.75 -28.40
N LEU A 304 -17.47 -9.00 -27.42
CA LEU A 304 -17.01 -7.63 -27.63
C LEU A 304 -15.54 -7.64 -28.15
N SER A 305 -15.14 -6.51 -28.76
CA SER A 305 -13.73 -6.39 -29.22
C SER A 305 -12.75 -6.38 -28.03
N VAL A 306 -11.51 -6.78 -28.28
CA VAL A 306 -10.41 -6.73 -27.28
C VAL A 306 -10.27 -5.32 -26.73
N THR A 307 -10.34 -4.30 -27.60
CA THR A 307 -10.29 -2.89 -27.20
C THR A 307 -11.45 -2.50 -26.27
N SER A 308 -12.62 -3.12 -26.39
CA SER A 308 -13.73 -2.91 -25.45
C SER A 308 -13.39 -3.40 -24.05
N GLY A 309 -12.73 -4.57 -23.91
CA GLY A 309 -12.25 -5.07 -22.64
C GLY A 309 -11.22 -4.15 -21.99
N THR A 310 -10.25 -3.69 -22.76
CA THR A 310 -9.23 -2.72 -22.33
C THR A 310 -9.87 -1.39 -21.91
N LEU A 311 -10.85 -0.90 -22.69
CA LEU A 311 -11.59 0.32 -22.38
C LEU A 311 -12.30 0.24 -21.01
N VAL A 312 -12.97 -0.88 -20.73
CA VAL A 312 -13.71 -1.05 -19.47
C VAL A 312 -12.78 -1.02 -18.26
N VAL A 313 -11.63 -1.69 -18.33
CA VAL A 313 -10.60 -1.62 -17.25
C VAL A 313 -10.05 -0.21 -17.12
N SER A 314 -9.78 0.47 -18.23
CA SER A 314 -9.28 1.84 -18.22
C SER A 314 -10.30 2.82 -17.64
N LEU A 315 -11.60 2.65 -17.93
CA LEU A 315 -12.69 3.44 -17.32
C LEU A 315 -12.78 3.22 -15.82
N MET A 316 -12.63 1.97 -15.37
CA MET A 316 -12.61 1.62 -13.94
C MET A 316 -11.45 2.34 -13.23
N ASN A 317 -10.26 2.30 -13.79
CA ASN A 317 -9.09 2.98 -13.24
C ASN A 317 -9.19 4.51 -13.34
N ALA A 318 -9.78 5.04 -14.43
CA ALA A 318 -10.05 6.47 -14.55
C ALA A 318 -11.00 6.99 -13.47
N ALA A 319 -12.05 6.24 -13.17
CA ALA A 319 -12.99 6.58 -12.10
C ALA A 319 -12.38 6.45 -10.70
N ALA A 320 -11.37 5.59 -10.51
CA ALA A 320 -10.65 5.47 -9.26
C ALA A 320 -9.83 6.74 -8.92
N VAL A 321 -9.43 7.56 -9.92
CA VAL A 321 -8.74 8.83 -9.70
C VAL A 321 -9.58 9.81 -8.87
N PRO A 322 -10.74 10.29 -9.35
CA PRO A 322 -11.59 11.16 -8.55
C PRO A 322 -12.15 10.44 -7.31
N GLY A 323 -12.34 9.12 -7.38
CA GLY A 323 -12.82 8.31 -6.24
C GLY A 323 -11.85 8.33 -5.06
N SER A 324 -10.54 8.12 -5.30
CA SER A 324 -9.52 8.15 -4.24
C SER A 324 -9.37 9.53 -3.62
N ILE A 325 -9.43 10.59 -4.42
CA ILE A 325 -9.40 11.97 -3.93
C ILE A 325 -10.64 12.27 -3.08
N ALA A 326 -11.82 11.91 -3.57
CA ALA A 326 -13.10 12.15 -2.89
C ALA A 326 -13.18 11.38 -1.55
N ILE A 327 -12.80 10.10 -1.52
CA ILE A 327 -12.80 9.27 -0.31
C ILE A 327 -11.73 9.76 0.68
N GLY A 328 -10.54 10.12 0.20
CA GLY A 328 -9.49 10.72 1.03
C GLY A 328 -9.97 12.01 1.70
N PHE A 329 -10.53 12.94 0.93
CA PHE A 329 -11.10 14.18 1.43
C PHE A 329 -12.28 13.95 2.39
N ALA A 330 -13.17 13.02 2.05
CA ALA A 330 -14.31 12.68 2.90
C ALA A 330 -13.87 12.08 4.24
N SER A 331 -12.79 11.27 4.25
CA SER A 331 -12.25 10.66 5.47
C SER A 331 -11.69 11.68 6.47
N ASP A 332 -11.29 12.86 5.99
CA ASP A 332 -10.80 13.95 6.85
C ASP A 332 -11.95 14.79 7.45
N ARG A 333 -13.14 14.80 6.82
CA ARG A 333 -14.27 15.66 7.22
C ARG A 333 -15.45 14.93 7.85
N TYR A 334 -15.69 13.69 7.46
CA TYR A 334 -16.87 12.91 7.87
C TYR A 334 -16.49 11.75 8.78
N ASP A 335 -17.49 11.19 9.48
CA ASP A 335 -17.28 9.97 10.29
C ASP A 335 -16.82 8.82 9.37
N LEU A 336 -15.72 8.19 9.77
CA LEU A 336 -15.10 7.10 9.04
C LEU A 336 -16.10 5.98 8.68
N ARG A 337 -17.09 5.71 9.53
CA ARG A 337 -18.12 4.69 9.31
C ARG A 337 -18.98 4.98 8.09
N ILE A 338 -19.35 6.25 7.89
CA ILE A 338 -20.17 6.69 6.74
C ILE A 338 -19.38 6.51 5.45
N VAL A 339 -18.12 6.95 5.45
CA VAL A 339 -17.24 6.85 4.28
C VAL A 339 -16.98 5.38 3.92
N MET A 340 -16.71 4.54 4.92
CA MET A 340 -16.55 3.09 4.72
C MET A 340 -17.82 2.45 4.17
N LEU A 341 -18.99 2.75 4.79
CA LEU A 341 -20.27 2.19 4.35
C LEU A 341 -20.57 2.57 2.90
N THR A 342 -20.41 3.84 2.54
CA THR A 342 -20.65 4.33 1.18
C THR A 342 -19.77 3.62 0.16
N SER A 343 -18.47 3.49 0.45
CA SER A 343 -17.50 2.83 -0.42
C SER A 343 -17.83 1.34 -0.58
N MET A 344 -17.99 0.60 0.51
CA MET A 344 -18.13 -0.86 0.50
C MET A 344 -19.49 -1.31 0.00
N LEU A 345 -20.58 -0.71 0.53
CA LEU A 345 -21.93 -1.05 0.11
C LEU A 345 -22.19 -0.65 -1.33
N GLY A 346 -21.77 0.56 -1.72
CA GLY A 346 -21.92 1.02 -3.09
C GLY A 346 -21.14 0.16 -4.08
N SER A 347 -19.91 -0.26 -3.75
CA SER A 347 -19.11 -1.18 -4.56
C SER A 347 -19.80 -2.54 -4.68
N SER A 348 -20.34 -3.09 -3.58
CA SER A 348 -21.08 -4.36 -3.58
C SER A 348 -22.31 -4.30 -4.49
N LEU A 349 -23.12 -3.26 -4.34
CA LEU A 349 -24.33 -3.08 -5.17
C LEU A 349 -23.96 -2.91 -6.65
N SER A 350 -22.89 -2.18 -6.97
CA SER A 350 -22.42 -2.05 -8.35
C SER A 350 -22.02 -3.40 -8.96
N VAL A 351 -21.34 -4.25 -8.20
CA VAL A 351 -20.98 -5.62 -8.65
C VAL A 351 -22.22 -6.46 -8.87
N LEU A 352 -23.12 -6.52 -7.89
CA LEU A 352 -24.28 -7.40 -7.96
C LEU A 352 -25.31 -6.95 -9.00
N ILE A 353 -25.49 -5.64 -9.18
CA ILE A 353 -26.50 -5.11 -10.09
C ILE A 353 -25.90 -4.82 -11.46
N LEU A 354 -24.90 -3.95 -11.53
CA LEU A 354 -24.40 -3.46 -12.82
C LEU A 354 -23.57 -4.53 -13.55
N TRP A 355 -22.65 -5.22 -12.85
CA TRP A 355 -21.88 -6.30 -13.48
C TRP A 355 -22.71 -7.55 -13.68
N GLY A 356 -23.48 -7.97 -12.65
CA GLY A 356 -24.27 -9.18 -12.70
C GLY A 356 -25.37 -9.20 -13.78
N LEU A 357 -25.90 -8.03 -14.12
CA LEU A 357 -26.92 -7.86 -15.16
C LEU A 357 -26.34 -7.28 -16.46
N ALA A 358 -25.00 -7.16 -16.58
CA ALA A 358 -24.37 -6.60 -17.76
C ALA A 358 -24.63 -7.45 -19.01
N SER A 359 -25.34 -6.88 -19.98
CA SER A 359 -25.69 -7.50 -21.26
C SER A 359 -25.07 -6.78 -22.47
N ASN A 360 -24.46 -5.62 -22.27
CA ASN A 360 -23.85 -4.81 -23.31
C ASN A 360 -22.67 -3.97 -22.76
N LEU A 361 -21.90 -3.36 -23.68
CA LEU A 361 -20.76 -2.52 -23.33
C LEU A 361 -21.13 -1.33 -22.45
N VAL A 362 -22.31 -0.72 -22.66
CA VAL A 362 -22.73 0.47 -21.90
C VAL A 362 -22.93 0.13 -20.43
N MET A 363 -23.60 -0.98 -20.12
CA MET A 363 -23.77 -1.44 -18.73
C MET A 363 -22.44 -1.80 -18.08
N LEU A 364 -21.56 -2.44 -18.85
CA LEU A 364 -20.23 -2.81 -18.35
C LEU A 364 -19.36 -1.56 -18.09
N ALA A 365 -19.47 -0.54 -18.94
CA ALA A 365 -18.81 0.75 -18.73
C ALA A 365 -19.40 1.50 -17.53
N ALA A 366 -20.72 1.49 -17.35
CA ALA A 366 -21.38 2.06 -16.18
C ALA A 366 -20.93 1.38 -14.90
N PHE A 367 -20.84 0.03 -14.89
CA PHE A 367 -20.26 -0.73 -13.78
C PHE A 367 -18.83 -0.27 -13.49
N ALA A 368 -17.97 -0.19 -14.51
CA ALA A 368 -16.57 0.18 -14.37
C ALA A 368 -16.41 1.57 -13.73
N LEU A 369 -17.22 2.55 -14.16
CA LEU A 369 -17.19 3.90 -13.61
C LEU A 369 -17.65 3.95 -12.15
N VAL A 370 -18.79 3.33 -11.83
CA VAL A 370 -19.35 3.36 -10.46
C VAL A 370 -18.45 2.58 -9.51
N TYR A 371 -18.06 1.37 -9.90
CA TYR A 371 -17.18 0.53 -9.10
C TYR A 371 -15.80 1.18 -8.88
N GLY A 372 -15.18 1.67 -9.94
CA GLY A 372 -13.88 2.33 -9.87
C GLY A 372 -13.89 3.54 -8.93
N PHE A 373 -14.93 4.37 -9.00
CA PHE A 373 -15.08 5.52 -8.11
C PHE A 373 -15.23 5.12 -6.64
N LEU A 374 -16.04 4.11 -6.33
CA LEU A 374 -16.36 3.72 -4.96
C LEU A 374 -15.29 2.81 -4.33
N ALA A 375 -14.76 1.84 -5.09
CA ALA A 375 -13.78 0.87 -4.59
C ALA A 375 -12.33 1.37 -4.66
N GLY A 376 -12.01 2.22 -5.65
CA GLY A 376 -10.66 2.70 -5.91
C GLY A 376 -10.04 3.50 -4.77
N GLY A 377 -10.85 4.27 -4.04
CA GLY A 377 -10.38 5.11 -2.93
C GLY A 377 -10.24 4.41 -1.58
N PHE A 378 -10.60 3.14 -1.45
CA PHE A 378 -10.59 2.44 -0.15
C PHE A 378 -9.22 2.45 0.54
N SER A 379 -8.13 2.37 -0.24
CA SER A 379 -6.75 2.40 0.30
C SER A 379 -6.42 3.69 1.05
N ALA A 380 -7.07 4.82 0.71
CA ALA A 380 -6.87 6.08 1.41
C ALA A 380 -7.37 6.04 2.89
N LEU A 381 -8.24 5.09 3.23
CA LEU A 381 -8.77 4.93 4.59
C LEU A 381 -7.77 4.29 5.56
N TRP A 382 -6.71 3.61 5.10
CA TRP A 382 -5.74 2.93 5.98
C TRP A 382 -5.04 3.88 6.94
N THR A 383 -4.69 5.07 6.48
CA THR A 383 -4.09 6.09 7.33
C THR A 383 -5.01 6.48 8.48
N LYS A 384 -6.33 6.55 8.19
CA LYS A 384 -7.34 6.86 9.21
C LYS A 384 -7.57 5.68 10.16
N PHE A 385 -7.56 4.43 9.67
CA PHE A 385 -7.62 3.25 10.53
C PHE A 385 -6.46 3.23 11.52
N ALA A 386 -5.24 3.44 11.01
CA ALA A 386 -4.05 3.42 11.84
C ALA A 386 -4.04 4.55 12.87
N SER A 387 -4.38 5.79 12.49
CA SER A 387 -4.43 6.93 13.42
C SER A 387 -5.51 6.76 14.49
N THR A 388 -6.69 6.23 14.12
CA THR A 388 -7.79 5.99 15.07
C THR A 388 -7.41 4.99 16.17
N LEU A 389 -6.64 3.94 15.82
CA LEU A 389 -6.26 2.87 16.76
C LEU A 389 -4.99 3.19 17.57
N SER A 390 -4.09 4.00 17.03
CA SER A 390 -2.77 4.28 17.62
C SER A 390 -2.74 5.47 18.56
N GLN A 391 -3.82 6.24 18.64
CA GLN A 391 -3.84 7.53 19.35
C GLN A 391 -2.65 8.44 18.92
N ASP A 392 -2.34 8.40 17.61
CA ASP A 392 -1.26 9.16 16.95
C ASP A 392 0.18 8.80 17.37
N ASN A 393 0.40 7.67 18.05
CA ASN A 393 1.76 7.17 18.30
C ASN A 393 2.41 6.70 16.96
N PRO A 394 3.48 7.37 16.47
CA PRO A 394 4.04 7.13 15.14
C PRO A 394 4.53 5.68 14.91
N GLN A 395 5.09 5.04 15.96
CA GLN A 395 5.58 3.67 15.84
C GLN A 395 4.44 2.67 15.70
N THR A 396 3.35 2.90 16.45
CA THR A 396 2.15 2.07 16.39
C THR A 396 1.41 2.29 15.07
N VAL A 397 1.34 3.53 14.57
CA VAL A 397 0.78 3.85 13.23
C VAL A 397 1.47 3.03 12.14
N ALA A 398 2.80 3.05 12.08
CA ALA A 398 3.55 2.34 11.04
C ALA A 398 3.30 0.82 11.09
N ARG A 399 3.19 0.23 12.29
CA ARG A 399 2.87 -1.21 12.45
C ARG A 399 1.45 -1.53 12.04
N LEU A 400 0.47 -0.75 12.49
CA LEU A 400 -0.92 -0.93 12.11
C LEU A 400 -1.10 -0.83 10.60
N MET A 401 -0.48 0.18 9.97
CA MET A 401 -0.48 0.33 8.51
C MET A 401 0.05 -0.92 7.82
N SER A 402 1.22 -1.43 8.24
CA SER A 402 1.80 -2.63 7.60
C SER A 402 0.91 -3.86 7.74
N ILE A 403 0.23 -4.03 8.88
CA ILE A 403 -0.67 -5.17 9.10
C ILE A 403 -1.96 -5.04 8.29
N PHE A 404 -2.57 -3.84 8.22
CA PHE A 404 -3.76 -3.61 7.37
C PHE A 404 -3.44 -3.87 5.90
N VAL A 405 -2.31 -3.35 5.43
CA VAL A 405 -1.82 -3.53 4.07
C VAL A 405 -1.56 -5.02 3.79
N ALA A 406 -0.88 -5.73 4.69
CA ALA A 406 -0.61 -7.17 4.53
C ALA A 406 -1.89 -8.00 4.56
N GLY A 407 -2.84 -7.70 5.46
CA GLY A 407 -4.13 -8.39 5.50
C GLY A 407 -4.90 -8.29 4.18
N ARG A 408 -4.88 -7.10 3.56
CA ARG A 408 -5.42 -6.91 2.21
C ARG A 408 -4.67 -7.74 1.17
N GLY A 409 -3.33 -7.83 1.30
CA GLY A 409 -2.49 -8.64 0.42
C GLY A 409 -2.85 -10.11 0.45
N VAL A 410 -3.10 -10.68 1.64
CA VAL A 410 -3.58 -12.07 1.78
C VAL A 410 -4.90 -12.25 1.04
N GLY A 411 -5.87 -11.35 1.26
CA GLY A 411 -7.16 -11.38 0.57
C GLY A 411 -7.00 -11.33 -0.95
N ASN A 412 -6.13 -10.45 -1.45
CA ASN A 412 -5.87 -10.31 -2.87
C ASN A 412 -5.26 -11.58 -3.50
N VAL A 413 -4.24 -12.18 -2.86
CA VAL A 413 -3.62 -13.43 -3.36
C VAL A 413 -4.62 -14.57 -3.39
N LEU A 414 -5.45 -14.71 -2.36
CA LEU A 414 -6.48 -15.73 -2.28
C LEU A 414 -7.62 -15.53 -3.31
N ALA A 415 -7.85 -14.30 -3.75
CA ALA A 415 -8.89 -13.98 -4.73
C ALA A 415 -8.71 -14.72 -6.06
N ALA A 416 -7.47 -14.94 -6.54
CA ALA A 416 -7.21 -15.63 -7.81
C ALA A 416 -7.62 -17.11 -7.79
N PRO A 417 -7.12 -17.96 -6.88
CA PRO A 417 -7.53 -19.37 -6.85
C PRO A 417 -9.02 -19.53 -6.58
N ILE A 418 -9.60 -18.69 -5.72
CA ILE A 418 -11.05 -18.73 -5.45
C ILE A 418 -11.83 -18.36 -6.70
N SER A 419 -11.49 -17.25 -7.38
CA SER A 419 -12.20 -16.81 -8.58
C SER A 419 -12.07 -17.81 -9.74
N THR A 420 -10.89 -18.39 -9.93
CA THR A 420 -10.67 -19.44 -10.94
C THR A 420 -11.49 -20.70 -10.62
N GLY A 421 -11.52 -21.13 -9.36
CA GLY A 421 -12.33 -22.25 -8.89
C GLY A 421 -13.83 -22.04 -9.13
N LEU A 422 -14.33 -20.83 -8.85
CA LEU A 422 -15.72 -20.46 -9.06
C LEU A 422 -16.13 -20.43 -10.52
N LEU A 423 -15.25 -19.96 -11.43
CA LEU A 423 -15.49 -19.98 -12.87
C LEU A 423 -15.53 -21.39 -13.45
N ARG A 424 -14.75 -22.33 -12.89
CA ARG A 424 -14.75 -23.75 -13.30
C ARG A 424 -15.93 -24.55 -12.72
N SER A 425 -16.51 -24.07 -11.64
CA SER A 425 -17.58 -24.74 -10.93
C SER A 425 -18.88 -24.66 -11.69
N ALA A 426 -19.24 -25.04 -12.75
CA ALA A 426 -20.47 -25.02 -13.53
C ALA A 426 -21.80 -24.94 -12.69
N LEU A 427 -21.78 -24.29 -11.52
CA LEU A 427 -22.87 -24.26 -10.55
C LEU A 427 -24.12 -23.52 -11.03
N VAL A 428 -23.98 -22.68 -12.06
CA VAL A 428 -25.08 -21.88 -12.61
C VAL A 428 -25.01 -21.93 -14.14
N ASN A 429 -25.46 -23.02 -14.74
CA ASN A 429 -25.55 -23.17 -16.19
C ASN A 429 -27.00 -23.03 -16.66
N GLY A 430 -27.33 -21.93 -17.32
CA GLY A 430 -28.64 -21.75 -17.95
C GLY A 430 -28.66 -20.56 -18.90
N LYS A 431 -29.49 -20.61 -19.94
CA LYS A 431 -29.62 -19.53 -20.95
C LYS A 431 -30.09 -18.18 -20.36
N HIS A 432 -30.59 -18.18 -19.12
CA HIS A 432 -31.04 -16.99 -18.37
C HIS A 432 -30.38 -16.88 -16.99
N ALA A 433 -29.23 -17.53 -16.79
CA ALA A 433 -28.54 -17.49 -15.51
C ALA A 433 -28.00 -16.08 -15.23
N TYR A 434 -28.06 -15.69 -13.97
CA TYR A 434 -27.43 -14.46 -13.48
C TYR A 434 -25.89 -14.46 -13.78
N GLY A 435 -25.44 -13.41 -14.41
CA GLY A 435 -24.07 -13.34 -14.96
C GLY A 435 -23.94 -14.09 -16.30
N LEU A 436 -23.01 -13.64 -17.12
CA LEU A 436 -22.72 -14.28 -18.41
C LEU A 436 -22.04 -15.62 -18.20
N LYS A 437 -22.46 -16.66 -18.92
CA LYS A 437 -21.84 -18.01 -18.86
C LYS A 437 -21.68 -18.47 -17.39
N ASN A 438 -20.45 -18.76 -16.94
CA ASN A 438 -20.10 -19.24 -15.60
C ASN A 438 -19.71 -18.13 -14.62
N TYR A 439 -19.85 -16.85 -14.95
CA TYR A 439 -19.43 -15.75 -14.09
C TYR A 439 -20.36 -15.47 -12.90
N GLY A 440 -21.59 -16.00 -12.89
CA GLY A 440 -22.54 -15.78 -11.80
C GLY A 440 -21.97 -16.03 -10.40
N PRO A 441 -21.39 -17.22 -10.11
CA PRO A 441 -20.77 -17.50 -8.81
C PRO A 441 -19.64 -16.54 -8.43
N LEU A 442 -18.83 -16.12 -9.40
CA LEU A 442 -17.74 -15.16 -9.21
C LEU A 442 -18.28 -13.78 -8.84
N ILE A 443 -19.30 -13.30 -9.54
CA ILE A 443 -19.93 -12.00 -9.30
C ILE A 443 -20.60 -11.99 -7.92
N ILE A 444 -21.33 -13.05 -7.57
CA ILE A 444 -21.96 -13.20 -6.25
C ILE A 444 -20.90 -13.20 -5.15
N PHE A 445 -19.85 -14.00 -5.31
CA PHE A 445 -18.73 -14.02 -4.35
C PHE A 445 -18.14 -12.61 -4.15
N THR A 446 -17.81 -11.92 -5.23
CA THR A 446 -17.23 -10.59 -5.18
C THR A 446 -18.15 -9.59 -4.46
N GLY A 447 -19.44 -9.57 -4.84
CA GLY A 447 -20.43 -8.70 -4.21
C GLY A 447 -20.65 -9.01 -2.73
N VAL A 448 -20.71 -10.30 -2.36
CA VAL A 448 -20.87 -10.74 -0.95
C VAL A 448 -19.64 -10.37 -0.13
N MET A 449 -18.42 -10.56 -0.63
CA MET A 449 -17.21 -10.19 0.09
C MET A 449 -17.15 -8.68 0.34
N LEU A 450 -17.52 -7.86 -0.63
CA LEU A 450 -17.61 -6.41 -0.47
C LEU A 450 -18.75 -6.00 0.48
N PHE A 451 -19.88 -6.67 0.43
CA PHE A 451 -20.98 -6.42 1.37
C PHE A 451 -20.59 -6.78 2.81
N THR A 452 -20.06 -7.98 3.02
CA THR A 452 -19.63 -8.42 4.37
C THR A 452 -18.48 -7.59 4.92
N SER A 453 -17.67 -6.97 4.06
CA SER A 453 -16.61 -6.03 4.50
C SER A 453 -17.17 -4.83 5.27
N THR A 454 -18.47 -4.49 5.10
CA THR A 454 -19.14 -3.45 5.89
C THR A 454 -19.15 -3.72 7.40
N ILE A 455 -18.86 -4.96 7.84
CA ILE A 455 -18.65 -5.28 9.26
C ILE A 455 -17.64 -4.32 9.92
N GLY A 456 -16.69 -3.80 9.13
CA GLY A 456 -15.70 -2.83 9.59
C GLY A 456 -16.32 -1.58 10.26
N ILE A 457 -17.55 -1.19 9.91
CA ILE A 457 -18.23 -0.02 10.51
C ILE A 457 -18.56 -0.22 12.00
N LEU A 458 -18.62 -1.48 12.44
CA LEU A 458 -18.98 -1.83 13.83
C LEU A 458 -17.81 -1.63 14.82
N TYR A 459 -16.64 -1.17 14.37
CA TYR A 459 -15.45 -1.06 15.22
C TYR A 459 -15.69 -0.25 16.52
N LYS A 460 -16.38 0.90 16.47
CA LYS A 460 -16.72 1.67 17.67
C LYS A 460 -17.64 0.93 18.63
N SER A 461 -18.60 0.17 18.11
CA SER A 461 -19.52 -0.63 18.91
C SER A 461 -18.83 -1.81 19.58
N ALA A 462 -17.88 -2.45 18.90
CA ALA A 462 -17.07 -3.52 19.45
C ALA A 462 -16.25 -3.10 20.67
N GLY A 463 -15.68 -1.89 20.65
CA GLY A 463 -14.97 -1.31 21.78
C GLY A 463 -15.87 -1.03 23.02
N ILE A 464 -17.14 -0.69 22.79
CA ILE A 464 -18.11 -0.43 23.88
C ILE A 464 -18.56 -1.75 24.54
N PHE A 465 -18.79 -2.79 23.75
CA PHE A 465 -19.27 -4.08 24.27
C PHE A 465 -18.27 -4.74 25.22
N ILE A 466 -16.97 -4.66 24.94
CA ILE A 466 -15.95 -5.31 25.76
C ILE A 466 -15.57 -4.47 27.00
N ARG A 467 -15.75 -3.14 26.98
CA ARG A 467 -15.59 -2.33 28.19
C ARG A 467 -16.73 -2.52 29.21
N ARG A 468 -17.83 -3.17 28.81
CA ARG A 468 -18.98 -3.48 29.67
C ARG A 468 -19.05 -4.95 30.13
N ALA A 469 -18.25 -5.84 29.54
CA ALA A 469 -18.06 -7.23 29.95
C ALA A 469 -16.77 -7.40 30.77
#